data_e2c27646587a6b9f949713af84bd0272
#
_entry.id   e2c27646587a6b9f949713af84bd0272
#
_cell.length_a   1.000
_cell.length_b   1.000
_cell.length_c   1.000
_cell.angle_alpha   90.00
_cell.angle_beta   90.00
_cell.angle_gamma   90.00
#
_symmetry.space_group_name_H-M   'P 1'
#
loop_
_entity.id
_entity.type
_entity.pdbx_description
1 polymer ?
#
loop_
_entity_poly.entity_id
_entity_poly.type
_entity_poly.pdbx_seq_one_letter_code
_entity_poly.pdbx_strand_id
1 'polypeptide(L)'
;MATRGPRLEFAVGAFLLLALASLLVLAIASTNGRFGFSSDSYELKARFTNLGQLRPMAPVKIGGVTIGKVAEVQLDPVKFDSIVTLDIDNRYKDLPADTSAGILTGGLLGESYIGLQPGGDVEVLKPGEEIAFTTPAVDLIQMVGKYMFGGGAPSAGASGAAAGSEPAAQNEQQTQDSETPDSPSENSDTPSPTETTP
;
A
#
# COMPACT_ATOMS: atom_id res chain seq x y z
N MET A 1 71.36 6.38 -14.36
CA MET A 1 70.08 7.03 -13.98
C MET A 1 69.40 7.44 -15.27
N ALA A 2 68.31 6.73 -15.63
CA ALA A 2 67.59 7.04 -16.87
C ALA A 2 66.75 8.29 -16.65
N THR A 3 67.10 9.39 -17.28
CA THR A 3 66.35 10.61 -17.36
C THR A 3 65.09 10.31 -18.14
N ARG A 4 64.00 10.10 -17.40
CA ARG A 4 62.65 10.01 -17.97
C ARG A 4 62.36 11.35 -18.64
N GLY A 5 62.23 11.35 -19.96
CA GLY A 5 61.99 12.57 -20.71
C GLY A 5 60.66 13.22 -20.37
N PRO A 6 60.55 14.55 -20.43
CA PRO A 6 59.33 15.30 -20.08
C PRO A 6 58.08 14.85 -20.85
N ARG A 7 58.26 14.17 -21.96
CA ARG A 7 57.16 13.58 -22.76
C ARG A 7 56.48 12.39 -22.07
N LEU A 8 57.23 11.61 -21.30
CA LEU A 8 56.68 10.46 -20.57
C LEU A 8 55.87 10.93 -19.36
N GLU A 9 56.39 11.95 -18.67
CA GLU A 9 55.66 12.55 -17.52
C GLU A 9 54.36 13.20 -17.97
N PHE A 10 54.39 13.89 -19.11
CA PHE A 10 53.15 14.46 -19.71
C PHE A 10 52.16 13.38 -20.15
N ALA A 11 52.65 12.29 -20.74
CA ALA A 11 51.77 11.17 -21.16
C ALA A 11 51.11 10.48 -19.96
N VAL A 12 51.82 10.28 -18.85
CA VAL A 12 51.28 9.70 -17.63
C VAL A 12 50.26 10.65 -17.00
N GLY A 13 50.55 11.96 -16.95
CA GLY A 13 49.61 12.96 -16.43
C GLY A 13 48.31 13.04 -17.25
N ALA A 14 48.45 13.04 -18.58
CA ALA A 14 47.30 13.04 -19.49
C ALA A 14 46.46 11.77 -19.36
N PHE A 15 47.09 10.60 -19.18
CA PHE A 15 46.38 9.34 -18.95
C PHE A 15 45.62 9.34 -17.63
N LEU A 16 46.20 9.84 -16.56
CA LEU A 16 45.53 9.95 -15.26
C LEU A 16 44.32 10.90 -15.33
N LEU A 17 44.47 12.04 -16.02
CA LEU A 17 43.35 12.97 -16.23
C LEU A 17 42.20 12.33 -17.04
N LEU A 18 42.55 11.59 -18.09
CA LEU A 18 41.56 10.86 -18.91
C LEU A 18 40.85 9.77 -18.11
N ALA A 19 41.61 9.02 -17.31
CA ALA A 19 41.04 8.01 -16.41
C ALA A 19 40.10 8.63 -15.37
N LEU A 20 40.51 9.76 -14.76
CA LEU A 20 39.66 10.48 -13.79
C LEU A 20 38.38 11.04 -14.45
N ALA A 21 38.53 11.62 -15.65
CA ALA A 21 37.35 12.13 -16.39
C ALA A 21 36.39 11.00 -16.78
N SER A 22 36.94 9.85 -17.22
CA SER A 22 36.11 8.68 -17.52
C SER A 22 35.37 8.14 -16.29
N LEU A 23 36.06 8.08 -15.15
CA LEU A 23 35.45 7.66 -13.89
C LEU A 23 34.36 8.64 -13.42
N LEU A 24 34.58 9.94 -13.59
CA LEU A 24 33.60 10.97 -13.28
C LEU A 24 32.36 10.83 -14.16
N VAL A 25 32.53 10.65 -15.47
CA VAL A 25 31.39 10.43 -16.39
C VAL A 25 30.64 9.18 -16.03
N LEU A 26 31.32 8.09 -15.68
CA LEU A 26 30.70 6.84 -15.26
C LEU A 26 29.93 7.01 -13.95
N ALA A 27 30.49 7.76 -12.99
CA ALA A 27 29.83 8.07 -11.73
C ALA A 27 28.53 8.88 -11.94
N ILE A 28 28.58 9.92 -12.79
CA ILE A 28 27.40 10.73 -13.11
C ILE A 28 26.36 9.90 -13.86
N ALA A 29 26.77 9.08 -14.82
CA ALA A 29 25.89 8.18 -15.56
C ALA A 29 25.21 7.15 -14.63
N SER A 30 25.95 6.61 -13.66
CA SER A 30 25.44 5.67 -12.67
C SER A 30 24.46 6.32 -11.68
N THR A 31 24.71 7.59 -11.31
CA THR A 31 23.84 8.32 -10.35
C THR A 31 22.51 8.72 -10.96
N ASN A 32 22.48 8.98 -12.28
CA ASN A 32 21.24 9.39 -12.96
C ASN A 32 20.23 8.24 -13.20
N GLY A 33 20.50 7.03 -12.69
CA GLY A 33 19.54 5.91 -12.66
C GLY A 33 19.01 5.43 -14.03
N ARG A 34 19.63 5.89 -15.13
CA ARG A 34 19.21 5.57 -16.52
C ARG A 34 19.77 4.26 -17.06
N PHE A 35 20.57 3.55 -16.28
CA PHE A 35 21.05 2.23 -16.69
C PHE A 35 20.04 1.15 -16.31
N GLY A 36 19.21 0.76 -17.27
CA GLY A 36 18.64 -0.57 -17.28
C GLY A 36 17.14 -0.78 -17.23
N PHE A 37 16.33 0.24 -17.53
CA PHE A 37 14.93 -0.06 -17.85
C PHE A 37 14.54 0.68 -19.13
N SER A 38 13.85 -0.06 -19.98
CA SER A 38 13.42 0.30 -21.32
C SER A 38 12.88 1.73 -21.39
N SER A 39 13.25 2.42 -22.46
CA SER A 39 12.63 3.68 -22.89
C SER A 39 11.14 3.54 -23.21
N ASP A 40 10.54 2.41 -22.85
CA ASP A 40 9.17 2.05 -23.16
C ASP A 40 8.42 1.72 -21.87
N SER A 41 8.14 2.76 -21.07
CA SER A 41 7.37 2.69 -19.83
C SER A 41 6.33 3.81 -19.80
N TYR A 42 5.29 3.64 -19.01
CA TYR A 42 4.27 4.63 -18.77
C TYR A 42 4.10 4.88 -17.28
N GLU A 43 3.66 6.08 -16.94
CA GLU A 43 3.48 6.49 -15.55
C GLU A 43 2.05 6.26 -15.09
N LEU A 44 1.90 5.76 -13.87
CA LEU A 44 0.65 5.77 -13.11
C LEU A 44 0.87 6.49 -11.80
N LYS A 45 -0.18 7.02 -11.22
CA LYS A 45 -0.15 7.66 -9.91
C LYS A 45 -0.93 6.85 -8.88
N ALA A 46 -0.46 6.83 -7.66
CA ALA A 46 -1.17 6.21 -6.55
C ALA A 46 -1.04 7.10 -5.31
N ARG A 47 -2.14 7.31 -4.61
CA ARG A 47 -2.19 8.15 -3.42
C ARG A 47 -2.30 7.30 -2.17
N PHE A 48 -1.43 7.56 -1.20
CA PHE A 48 -1.41 6.83 0.07
C PHE A 48 -1.37 7.78 1.25
N THR A 49 -2.09 7.44 2.31
CA THR A 49 -2.05 8.18 3.57
C THR A 49 -0.79 7.90 4.39
N ASN A 50 -0.17 6.75 4.18
CA ASN A 50 1.08 6.36 4.86
C ASN A 50 1.91 5.48 3.93
N LEU A 51 3.16 5.86 3.71
CA LEU A 51 4.11 5.12 2.88
C LEU A 51 4.95 4.11 3.65
N GLY A 52 5.00 4.22 4.99
CA GLY A 52 5.92 3.42 5.80
C GLY A 52 7.36 3.63 5.37
N GLN A 53 8.02 2.55 4.94
CA GLN A 53 9.42 2.58 4.48
C GLN A 53 9.57 2.54 2.94
N LEU A 54 8.52 2.85 2.19
CA LEU A 54 8.57 2.88 0.73
C LEU A 54 9.53 4.00 0.28
N ARG A 55 10.40 3.69 -0.68
CA ARG A 55 11.43 4.60 -1.22
C ARG A 55 11.30 4.71 -2.73
N PRO A 56 11.81 5.78 -3.33
CA PRO A 56 12.06 5.80 -4.77
C PRO A 56 12.90 4.59 -5.19
N MET A 57 12.67 4.09 -6.40
CA MET A 57 13.26 2.87 -6.96
C MET A 57 12.74 1.56 -6.33
N ALA A 58 11.81 1.59 -5.37
CA ALA A 58 11.17 0.37 -4.86
C ALA A 58 10.45 -0.36 -6.00
N PRO A 59 10.48 -1.71 -6.03
CA PRO A 59 9.86 -2.46 -7.12
C PRO A 59 8.33 -2.40 -7.04
N VAL A 60 7.69 -2.37 -8.22
CA VAL A 60 6.25 -2.57 -8.39
C VAL A 60 6.02 -3.98 -8.91
N LYS A 61 5.13 -4.74 -8.26
CA LYS A 61 4.94 -6.17 -8.55
C LYS A 61 3.46 -6.51 -8.74
N ILE A 62 3.22 -7.47 -9.63
CA ILE A 62 1.94 -8.20 -9.74
C ILE A 62 2.23 -9.69 -9.54
N GLY A 63 1.53 -10.34 -8.61
CA GLY A 63 1.73 -11.77 -8.34
C GLY A 63 3.18 -12.16 -7.99
N GLY A 64 3.97 -11.22 -7.43
CA GLY A 64 5.38 -11.42 -7.11
C GLY A 64 6.36 -11.09 -8.26
N VAL A 65 5.88 -10.87 -9.48
CA VAL A 65 6.71 -10.51 -10.64
C VAL A 65 6.89 -8.99 -10.68
N THR A 66 8.12 -8.52 -10.82
CA THR A 66 8.41 -7.09 -10.97
C THR A 66 8.03 -6.61 -12.37
N ILE A 67 7.14 -5.62 -12.42
CA ILE A 67 6.60 -5.03 -13.65
C ILE A 67 6.99 -3.56 -13.81
N GLY A 68 7.59 -2.98 -12.79
CA GLY A 68 7.96 -1.57 -12.76
C GLY A 68 8.68 -1.18 -11.49
N LYS A 69 8.77 0.11 -11.27
CA LYS A 69 9.41 0.71 -10.09
C LYS A 69 8.68 1.99 -9.67
N VAL A 70 8.91 2.41 -8.45
CA VAL A 70 8.54 3.75 -7.97
C VAL A 70 9.49 4.77 -8.59
N ALA A 71 8.96 5.69 -9.39
CA ALA A 71 9.74 6.75 -10.01
C ALA A 71 9.98 7.90 -9.02
N GLU A 72 8.93 8.38 -8.38
CA GLU A 72 8.96 9.54 -7.51
C GLU A 72 7.94 9.42 -6.36
N VAL A 73 8.26 10.08 -5.27
CA VAL A 73 7.37 10.23 -4.11
C VAL A 73 7.27 11.70 -3.77
N GLN A 74 6.05 12.23 -3.75
CA GLN A 74 5.74 13.62 -3.42
C GLN A 74 4.70 13.69 -2.32
N LEU A 75 4.73 14.74 -1.50
CA LEU A 75 3.69 15.03 -0.53
C LEU A 75 2.73 16.08 -1.13
N ASP A 76 1.44 15.82 -1.09
CA ASP A 76 0.41 16.81 -1.41
C ASP A 76 0.32 17.82 -0.25
N PRO A 77 0.63 19.12 -0.48
CA PRO A 77 0.66 20.11 0.59
C PRO A 77 -0.74 20.50 1.09
N VAL A 78 -1.79 20.13 0.37
CA VAL A 78 -3.18 20.48 0.72
C VAL A 78 -3.86 19.34 1.48
N LYS A 79 -3.72 18.12 0.97
CA LYS A 79 -4.36 16.94 1.56
C LYS A 79 -3.47 16.20 2.55
N PHE A 80 -2.17 16.50 2.54
CA PHE A 80 -1.13 15.83 3.33
C PHE A 80 -1.04 14.32 3.07
N ASP A 81 -1.50 13.89 1.90
CA ASP A 81 -1.32 12.52 1.39
C ASP A 81 -0.05 12.44 0.55
N SER A 82 0.51 11.25 0.47
CA SER A 82 1.67 10.99 -0.38
C SER A 82 1.23 10.53 -1.77
N ILE A 83 1.70 11.22 -2.80
CA ILE A 83 1.51 10.86 -4.19
C ILE A 83 2.74 10.11 -4.65
N VAL A 84 2.55 8.88 -5.09
CA VAL A 84 3.60 8.01 -5.61
C VAL A 84 3.42 7.86 -7.10
N THR A 85 4.44 8.23 -7.88
CA THR A 85 4.49 8.00 -9.32
C THR A 85 5.15 6.66 -9.59
N LEU A 86 4.46 5.80 -10.31
CA LEU A 86 4.89 4.45 -10.68
C LEU A 86 5.30 4.45 -12.15
N ASP A 87 6.46 3.90 -12.43
CA ASP A 87 7.00 3.71 -13.78
C ASP A 87 6.81 2.24 -14.16
N ILE A 88 5.83 1.95 -15.01
CA ILE A 88 5.40 0.60 -15.37
C ILE A 88 5.85 0.28 -16.80
N ASP A 89 6.40 -0.92 -17.01
CA ASP A 89 6.81 -1.40 -18.32
C ASP A 89 5.59 -1.53 -19.25
N ASN A 90 5.68 -0.99 -20.47
CA ASN A 90 4.61 -1.00 -21.48
C ASN A 90 4.13 -2.40 -21.89
N ARG A 91 4.88 -3.43 -21.56
CA ARG A 91 4.40 -4.82 -21.72
C ARG A 91 3.16 -5.12 -20.89
N TYR A 92 2.92 -4.33 -19.83
CA TYR A 92 1.80 -4.48 -18.89
C TYR A 92 0.85 -3.27 -18.93
N LYS A 93 0.63 -2.71 -20.12
CA LYS A 93 -0.19 -1.50 -20.33
C LYS A 93 -1.70 -1.73 -20.15
N ASP A 94 -2.16 -2.98 -20.20
CA ASP A 94 -3.58 -3.32 -20.15
C ASP A 94 -4.02 -3.62 -18.70
N LEU A 95 -3.67 -2.74 -17.76
CA LEU A 95 -4.11 -2.86 -16.36
C LEU A 95 -5.57 -2.38 -16.25
N PRO A 96 -6.48 -3.19 -15.67
CA PRO A 96 -7.86 -2.79 -15.45
C PRO A 96 -8.00 -1.53 -14.61
N ALA A 97 -9.02 -0.72 -14.84
CA ALA A 97 -9.26 0.53 -14.12
C ALA A 97 -9.54 0.32 -12.63
N ASP A 98 -10.06 -0.84 -12.25
CA ASP A 98 -10.30 -1.28 -10.87
C ASP A 98 -9.08 -1.95 -10.20
N THR A 99 -7.88 -1.79 -10.81
CA THR A 99 -6.63 -2.24 -10.19
C THR A 99 -6.41 -1.55 -8.86
N SER A 100 -6.08 -2.33 -7.83
CA SER A 100 -5.70 -1.79 -6.52
C SER A 100 -4.19 -1.82 -6.32
N ALA A 101 -3.68 -0.81 -5.58
CA ALA A 101 -2.27 -0.70 -5.22
C ALA A 101 -2.10 -0.77 -3.69
N GLY A 102 -1.27 -1.67 -3.20
CA GLY A 102 -0.96 -1.81 -1.78
C GLY A 102 0.53 -1.70 -1.49
N ILE A 103 0.88 -1.08 -0.38
CA ILE A 103 2.26 -1.08 0.11
C ILE A 103 2.48 -2.31 0.98
N LEU A 104 3.36 -3.18 0.51
CA LEU A 104 3.67 -4.45 1.14
C LEU A 104 5.15 -4.48 1.55
N THR A 105 5.47 -5.28 2.57
CA THR A 105 6.85 -5.49 3.03
C THR A 105 7.31 -6.90 2.67
N GLY A 106 8.50 -7.03 2.14
CA GLY A 106 9.11 -8.31 1.78
C GLY A 106 9.56 -9.09 3.01
N GLY A 107 8.66 -9.84 3.65
CA GLY A 107 8.96 -10.52 4.91
C GLY A 107 8.94 -9.60 6.12
N LEU A 108 9.56 -10.04 7.23
CA LEU A 108 9.49 -9.31 8.51
C LEU A 108 10.41 -8.08 8.58
N LEU A 109 11.52 -8.10 7.86
CA LEU A 109 12.56 -7.06 7.85
C LEU A 109 12.97 -6.65 6.42
N GLY A 110 12.14 -6.99 5.43
CA GLY A 110 12.41 -6.69 4.03
C GLY A 110 12.06 -5.27 3.63
N GLU A 111 12.52 -4.88 2.45
CA GLU A 111 12.17 -3.59 1.88
C GLU A 111 10.69 -3.55 1.48
N SER A 112 10.10 -2.35 1.59
CA SER A 112 8.75 -2.12 1.13
C SER A 112 8.69 -2.05 -0.39
N TYR A 113 7.62 -2.57 -0.96
CA TYR A 113 7.35 -2.56 -2.40
C TYR A 113 5.86 -2.30 -2.64
N ILE A 114 5.51 -1.93 -3.87
CA ILE A 114 4.12 -1.79 -4.26
C ILE A 114 3.65 -3.07 -4.91
N GLY A 115 2.60 -3.65 -4.34
CA GLY A 115 1.86 -4.76 -4.93
C GLY A 115 0.63 -4.23 -5.65
N LEU A 116 0.53 -4.50 -6.96
CA LEU A 116 -0.67 -4.24 -7.72
C LEU A 116 -1.50 -5.51 -7.80
N GLN A 117 -2.80 -5.35 -7.63
CA GLN A 117 -3.79 -6.42 -7.80
C GLN A 117 -4.78 -5.97 -8.87
N PRO A 118 -4.63 -6.48 -10.10
CA PRO A 118 -5.59 -6.21 -11.16
C PRO A 118 -6.97 -6.71 -10.80
N GLY A 119 -7.99 -5.93 -11.12
CA GLY A 119 -9.38 -6.32 -10.95
C GLY A 119 -9.95 -7.03 -12.17
N GLY A 120 -11.23 -6.83 -12.43
CA GLY A 120 -11.95 -7.47 -13.55
C GLY A 120 -12.64 -6.50 -14.49
N ASP A 121 -12.34 -5.21 -14.39
CA ASP A 121 -12.94 -4.20 -15.27
C ASP A 121 -12.45 -4.33 -16.70
N VAL A 122 -13.32 -3.99 -17.64
CA VAL A 122 -13.01 -3.96 -19.09
C VAL A 122 -12.26 -2.67 -19.46
N GLU A 123 -12.46 -1.60 -18.69
CA GLU A 123 -11.75 -0.35 -18.89
C GLU A 123 -10.32 -0.48 -18.36
N VAL A 124 -9.35 0.11 -19.06
CA VAL A 124 -7.93 0.06 -18.70
C VAL A 124 -7.43 1.42 -18.24
N LEU A 125 -6.50 1.41 -17.29
CA LEU A 125 -5.82 2.60 -16.81
C LEU A 125 -5.02 3.26 -17.92
N LYS A 126 -5.19 4.57 -18.06
CA LYS A 126 -4.46 5.39 -19.04
C LYS A 126 -3.16 5.92 -18.44
N PRO A 127 -2.14 6.16 -19.27
CA PRO A 127 -0.92 6.80 -18.80
C PRO A 127 -1.20 8.12 -18.06
N GLY A 128 -0.62 8.29 -16.87
CA GLY A 128 -0.83 9.45 -16.01
C GLY A 128 -2.04 9.38 -15.10
N GLU A 129 -2.86 8.35 -15.22
CA GLU A 129 -4.07 8.17 -14.41
C GLU A 129 -3.74 7.76 -12.97
N GLU A 130 -4.64 8.09 -12.05
CA GLU A 130 -4.49 7.78 -10.62
C GLU A 130 -5.24 6.48 -10.30
N ILE A 131 -4.56 5.55 -9.64
CA ILE A 131 -5.15 4.31 -9.14
C ILE A 131 -6.12 4.66 -8.00
N ALA A 132 -7.38 4.32 -8.17
CA ALA A 132 -8.45 4.70 -7.25
C ALA A 132 -8.40 3.95 -5.91
N PHE A 133 -7.98 2.69 -5.95
CA PHE A 133 -7.99 1.82 -4.76
C PHE A 133 -6.59 1.64 -4.22
N THR A 134 -6.32 2.23 -3.06
CA THR A 134 -5.00 2.15 -2.43
C THR A 134 -5.09 1.64 -1.00
N THR A 135 -4.10 0.82 -0.61
CA THR A 135 -3.94 0.32 0.76
C THR A 135 -2.62 0.84 1.30
N PRO A 136 -2.63 1.64 2.39
CA PRO A 136 -1.41 2.19 2.96
C PRO A 136 -0.54 1.11 3.61
N ALA A 137 0.70 1.47 3.92
CA ALA A 137 1.61 0.61 4.66
C ALA A 137 1.08 0.33 6.06
N VAL A 138 1.12 -0.93 6.46
CA VAL A 138 0.78 -1.40 7.81
C VAL A 138 2.05 -1.68 8.58
N ASP A 139 2.21 -1.03 9.73
CA ASP A 139 3.33 -1.28 10.62
C ASP A 139 3.03 -2.47 11.54
N LEU A 140 3.58 -3.62 11.19
CA LEU A 140 3.41 -4.86 11.94
C LEU A 140 3.99 -4.76 13.35
N ILE A 141 5.04 -3.95 13.56
CA ILE A 141 5.69 -3.79 14.86
C ILE A 141 4.74 -3.08 15.81
N GLN A 142 4.04 -2.06 15.35
CA GLN A 142 3.02 -1.37 16.15
C GLN A 142 1.85 -2.30 16.50
N MET A 143 1.41 -3.15 15.55
CA MET A 143 0.36 -4.14 15.83
C MET A 143 0.79 -5.14 16.90
N VAL A 144 1.98 -5.73 16.76
CA VAL A 144 2.53 -6.68 17.73
C VAL A 144 2.72 -6.00 19.09
N GLY A 145 3.25 -4.78 19.11
CA GLY A 145 3.39 -3.99 20.34
C GLY A 145 2.06 -3.79 21.06
N LYS A 146 1.01 -3.44 20.33
CA LYS A 146 -0.33 -3.25 20.88
C LYS A 146 -0.92 -4.55 21.44
N TYR A 147 -0.65 -5.70 20.82
CA TYR A 147 -1.10 -7.00 21.31
C TYR A 147 -0.27 -7.51 22.51
N MET A 148 1.04 -7.27 22.50
CA MET A 148 1.94 -7.79 23.55
C MET A 148 1.96 -6.90 24.80
N PHE A 149 1.84 -5.59 24.67
CA PHE A 149 1.95 -4.63 25.77
C PHE A 149 0.62 -3.94 26.10
N GLY A 150 -0.35 -3.95 25.20
CA GLY A 150 -1.71 -3.45 25.38
C GLY A 150 -2.65 -4.58 25.81
N GLY A 151 -2.25 -5.40 26.78
CA GLY A 151 -3.11 -6.44 27.36
C GLY A 151 -4.40 -5.83 27.87
N GLY A 152 -5.46 -5.93 27.08
CA GLY A 152 -6.77 -5.50 27.47
C GLY A 152 -7.76 -5.84 26.39
N ALA A 153 -8.70 -6.67 26.75
CA ALA A 153 -9.95 -6.90 26.06
C ALA A 153 -10.56 -5.57 25.58
N PRO A 154 -11.42 -5.57 24.55
CA PRO A 154 -12.17 -4.40 24.16
C PRO A 154 -13.07 -4.01 25.36
N SER A 155 -12.69 -2.98 26.07
CA SER A 155 -13.57 -2.35 27.03
C SER A 155 -14.70 -1.69 26.25
N ALA A 156 -15.79 -2.41 26.12
CA ALA A 156 -17.10 -1.81 25.86
C ALA A 156 -17.31 -0.73 26.92
N GLY A 157 -17.68 0.43 26.45
CA GLY A 157 -17.89 1.69 27.13
C GLY A 157 -18.27 1.64 28.59
N ALA A 158 -17.54 2.38 29.37
CA ALA A 158 -18.05 2.91 30.63
C ALA A 158 -18.02 4.43 30.52
N SER A 159 -19.18 4.94 30.21
CA SER A 159 -19.53 6.32 30.49
C SER A 159 -19.66 6.46 31.99
N GLY A 160 -18.92 7.31 32.51
CA GLY A 160 -19.01 8.27 33.50
C GLY A 160 -19.79 8.24 34.77
N ALA A 161 -19.29 8.98 35.59
CA ALA A 161 -19.86 9.81 36.64
C ALA A 161 -19.75 9.29 38.07
N ALA A 162 -19.15 10.12 38.76
CA ALA A 162 -18.76 10.27 40.11
C ALA A 162 -19.85 10.07 41.19
N ALA A 163 -19.31 9.70 42.34
CA ALA A 163 -19.68 10.12 43.69
C ALA A 163 -20.85 9.44 44.43
N GLY A 164 -20.49 8.82 45.52
CA GLY A 164 -21.23 9.02 46.75
C GLY A 164 -21.91 7.81 47.37
N SER A 165 -21.27 7.33 48.46
CA SER A 165 -21.87 6.81 49.68
C SER A 165 -22.65 5.49 49.67
N GLU A 166 -22.11 4.53 50.38
CA GLU A 166 -22.67 3.42 51.16
C GLU A 166 -23.72 3.89 52.21
N PRO A 167 -24.39 3.01 52.99
CA PRO A 167 -24.79 1.62 52.79
C PRO A 167 -26.25 1.32 53.17
N ALA A 168 -26.66 0.09 53.06
CA ALA A 168 -27.54 -0.70 53.93
C ALA A 168 -28.75 -1.42 53.31
N ALA A 169 -28.65 -2.71 53.36
CA ALA A 169 -29.59 -3.69 53.94
C ALA A 169 -30.89 -4.07 53.22
N GLN A 170 -30.94 -5.40 53.00
CA GLN A 170 -32.12 -6.27 53.18
C GLN A 170 -33.27 -6.10 52.16
N ASN A 171 -33.78 -7.08 51.54
CA ASN A 171 -34.37 -8.33 51.96
C ASN A 171 -35.16 -8.97 50.80
N GLU A 172 -35.07 -10.27 50.74
CA GLU A 172 -36.12 -11.27 50.47
C GLU A 172 -37.02 -11.18 49.23
N GLN A 173 -36.84 -12.24 48.42
CA GLN A 173 -37.84 -13.30 48.12
C GLN A 173 -39.13 -12.92 47.40
N GLN A 174 -39.35 -13.57 46.31
CA GLN A 174 -40.43 -14.52 45.94
C GLN A 174 -40.51 -14.59 44.41
N THR A 175 -40.19 -15.73 43.86
CA THR A 175 -40.97 -16.90 43.45
C THR A 175 -42.21 -16.66 42.58
N GLN A 176 -42.26 -17.52 41.59
CA GLN A 176 -43.43 -18.06 40.87
C GLN A 176 -43.99 -17.20 39.75
N ASP A 177 -44.45 -17.67 38.69
CA ASP A 177 -44.60 -18.99 38.08
C ASP A 177 -45.22 -18.76 36.70
N SER A 178 -44.92 -19.69 35.79
CA SER A 178 -45.83 -20.16 34.73
C SER A 178 -46.51 -19.10 33.83
N GLU A 179 -46.56 -19.24 32.56
CA GLU A 179 -47.14 -20.29 31.74
C GLU A 179 -46.99 -19.90 30.26
N THR A 180 -46.54 -20.83 29.49
CA THR A 180 -46.89 -20.98 28.08
C THR A 180 -48.31 -21.58 28.06
N PRO A 181 -49.17 -21.43 27.08
CA PRO A 181 -48.89 -21.87 25.72
C PRO A 181 -49.68 -21.15 24.59
N ASP A 182 -49.36 -21.63 23.42
CA ASP A 182 -50.25 -21.98 22.31
C ASP A 182 -50.33 -21.07 21.09
N SER A 183 -49.84 -21.67 20.04
CA SER A 183 -50.26 -21.49 18.65
C SER A 183 -51.72 -21.93 18.49
N PRO A 184 -52.45 -21.72 17.41
CA PRO A 184 -52.00 -21.99 16.03
C PRO A 184 -52.71 -21.18 14.90
N SER A 185 -52.17 -21.41 13.66
CA SER A 185 -52.90 -21.49 12.38
C SER A 185 -53.72 -20.27 11.92
N GLU A 186 -53.86 -19.99 10.71
CA GLU A 186 -54.07 -20.69 9.46
C GLU A 186 -54.26 -19.69 8.32
N ASN A 187 -53.70 -20.03 7.22
CA ASN A 187 -54.31 -20.20 5.92
C ASN A 187 -54.48 -19.04 4.92
N SER A 188 -53.98 -19.37 3.78
CA SER A 188 -54.53 -19.24 2.41
C SER A 188 -54.62 -17.81 1.87
N ASP A 189 -54.27 -17.47 0.66
CA ASP A 189 -54.49 -18.15 -0.61
C ASP A 189 -53.70 -17.44 -1.73
N THR A 190 -53.13 -18.18 -2.56
CA THR A 190 -52.83 -17.89 -3.98
C THR A 190 -54.14 -17.70 -4.75
N PRO A 191 -54.25 -16.92 -5.86
CA PRO A 191 -53.67 -17.37 -7.12
C PRO A 191 -53.23 -16.27 -8.11
N SER A 192 -52.26 -16.63 -8.95
CA SER A 192 -52.22 -16.20 -10.34
C SER A 192 -53.42 -16.79 -11.13
N PRO A 193 -53.74 -16.42 -12.33
CA PRO A 193 -52.92 -16.14 -13.49
C PRO A 193 -53.52 -15.17 -14.55
N THR A 194 -52.97 -15.26 -15.78
CA THR A 194 -53.43 -14.93 -17.13
C THR A 194 -52.92 -13.62 -17.69
N GLU A 195 -51.94 -13.68 -18.64
CA GLU A 195 -52.07 -13.99 -20.09
C GLU A 195 -52.78 -12.87 -20.88
N THR A 196 -52.09 -12.29 -21.84
CA THR A 196 -52.41 -12.31 -23.28
C THR A 196 -51.66 -11.20 -24.02
N THR A 197 -50.87 -11.66 -24.93
CA THR A 197 -50.40 -10.96 -26.20
C THR A 197 -51.60 -10.62 -27.12
N PRO A 198 -51.50 -9.68 -28.07
CA PRO A 198 -50.75 -9.95 -29.30
C PRO A 198 -49.70 -8.91 -29.65
#